data_4cda976dea5fbf9ea944bbe9e5e5a6ed
#
_entry.id   4cda976dea5fbf9ea944bbe9e5e5a6ed
#
_cell.length_a   1.000
_cell.length_b   1.000
_cell.length_c   1.000
_cell.angle_alpha   90.00
_cell.angle_beta   90.00
_cell.angle_gamma   90.00
#
_symmetry.space_group_name_H-M   'P 1'
#
loop_
_entity.id
_entity.type
_entity.pdbx_description
1 polymer ?
#
loop_
_entity_poly.entity_id
_entity_poly.type
_entity_poly.pdbx_seq_one_letter_code
_entity_poly.pdbx_strand_id
1 'polypeptide(L)' 'MRWQETVTDPDEIKVFTALNDPENTWRTVGGIARQTGLSEARVAEILAKYNLKLTRLSERRSVSGSALVGLIEKVGA' A
#
# COMPACT_ATOMS: atom_id res chain seq x y z
N MET A 1 -15.46 1.97 0.04
CA MET A 1 -15.15 1.84 1.48
C MET A 1 -13.82 2.52 1.78
N ARG A 2 -13.78 3.31 2.82
CA ARG A 2 -12.55 4.02 3.19
C ARG A 2 -11.73 3.13 4.12
N TRP A 3 -10.41 3.10 3.89
CA TRP A 3 -9.53 2.25 4.68
C TRP A 3 -9.54 2.63 6.18
N GLN A 4 -9.75 3.91 6.51
CA GLN A 4 -9.77 4.38 7.89
C GLN A 4 -10.89 3.71 8.72
N GLU A 5 -11.94 3.26 8.09
CA GLU A 5 -13.07 2.61 8.77
C GLU A 5 -12.80 1.14 9.05
N THR A 6 -11.86 0.52 8.33
CA THR A 6 -11.60 -0.92 8.41
C THR A 6 -10.28 -1.22 9.12
N VAL A 7 -9.26 -0.41 8.88
CA VAL A 7 -7.89 -0.66 9.36
C VAL A 7 -7.70 -0.04 10.73
N THR A 8 -7.42 -0.88 11.73
CA THR A 8 -7.25 -0.43 13.12
C THR A 8 -5.90 -0.81 13.74
N ASP A 9 -5.19 -1.78 13.16
CA ASP A 9 -3.87 -2.19 13.65
C ASP A 9 -2.85 -1.07 13.40
N PRO A 10 -2.00 -0.73 14.40
CA PRO A 10 -1.04 0.37 14.25
C PRO A 10 -0.09 0.23 13.05
N ASP A 11 0.43 -0.97 12.81
CA ASP A 11 1.33 -1.20 11.67
C ASP A 11 0.58 -1.05 10.35
N GLU A 12 -0.66 -1.54 10.30
CA GLU A 12 -1.49 -1.41 9.11
C GLU A 12 -1.83 0.05 8.85
N ILE A 13 -2.12 0.82 9.89
CA ILE A 13 -2.38 2.25 9.76
C ILE A 13 -1.17 2.96 9.15
N LYS A 14 0.04 2.62 9.57
CA LYS A 14 1.26 3.20 9.00
C LYS A 14 1.37 2.91 7.50
N VAL A 15 1.11 1.68 7.09
CA VAL A 15 1.17 1.26 5.69
C VAL A 15 0.13 2.02 4.87
N PHE A 16 -1.11 2.09 5.35
CA PHE A 16 -2.17 2.77 4.63
C PHE A 16 -1.97 4.29 4.59
N THR A 17 -1.40 4.87 5.63
CA THR A 17 -1.04 6.29 5.63
C THR A 17 0.00 6.57 4.55
N ALA A 18 0.97 5.68 4.39
CA ALA A 18 1.98 5.80 3.32
C ALA A 18 1.34 5.66 1.94
N LEU A 19 0.38 4.75 1.79
CA LEU A 19 -0.35 4.57 0.53
C LEU A 19 -1.24 5.76 0.20
N ASN A 20 -1.71 6.48 1.21
CA ASN A 20 -2.58 7.63 1.04
C ASN A 20 -1.79 8.94 0.81
N ASP A 21 -0.60 8.82 0.24
CA ASP A 21 0.25 9.97 -0.09
C ASP A 21 -0.38 10.76 -1.23
N PRO A 22 -0.64 12.07 -1.05
CA PRO A 22 -1.25 12.89 -2.10
C PRO A 22 -0.38 13.05 -3.34
N GLU A 23 0.93 12.89 -3.21
CA GLU A 23 1.87 13.05 -4.33
C GLU A 23 2.16 11.75 -5.06
N ASN A 24 1.96 10.60 -4.41
CA ASN A 24 2.31 9.29 -4.95
C ASN A 24 1.13 8.34 -4.85
N THR A 25 0.40 8.18 -5.96
CA THR A 25 -0.74 7.28 -6.02
C THR A 25 -0.32 5.81 -5.96
N TRP A 26 0.80 5.48 -6.59
CA TRP A 26 1.35 4.12 -6.64
C TRP A 26 2.67 4.06 -5.86
N ARG A 27 2.81 3.06 -5.00
CA ARG A 27 4.00 2.90 -4.16
C ARG A 27 4.59 1.50 -4.29
N THR A 28 5.89 1.38 -4.08
CA THR A 28 6.55 0.07 -4.01
C THR A 28 6.58 -0.39 -2.56
N VAL A 29 6.71 -1.72 -2.34
CA VAL A 29 6.86 -2.28 -0.99
C VAL A 29 8.09 -1.68 -0.31
N GLY A 30 9.21 -1.58 -1.02
CA GLY A 30 10.43 -0.99 -0.45
C GLY A 30 10.25 0.47 -0.05
N GLY A 31 9.54 1.26 -0.85
CA GLY A 31 9.24 2.65 -0.53
C GLY A 31 8.39 2.78 0.71
N ILE A 32 7.35 1.96 0.82
CA ILE A 32 6.48 1.94 2.00
C ILE A 32 7.27 1.51 3.23
N ALA A 33 8.10 0.48 3.11
CA ALA A 33 8.91 -0.01 4.23
C ALA A 33 9.84 1.07 4.76
N ARG A 34 10.53 1.79 3.87
CA ARG A 34 11.41 2.89 4.27
C ARG A 34 10.66 4.02 4.97
N GLN A 35 9.48 4.36 4.48
CA GLN A 35 8.68 5.45 5.05
C GLN A 35 8.10 5.08 6.41
N THR A 36 7.67 3.83 6.58
CA THR A 36 7.00 3.38 7.80
C THR A 36 7.96 2.86 8.87
N GLY A 37 9.17 2.48 8.49
CA GLY A 37 10.12 1.82 9.39
C GLY A 37 9.83 0.34 9.60
N LEU A 38 8.87 -0.23 8.88
CA LEU A 38 8.55 -1.65 8.95
C LEU A 38 9.42 -2.43 7.97
N SER A 39 9.57 -3.75 8.21
CA SER A 39 10.29 -4.62 7.26
C SER A 39 9.46 -4.77 5.98
N GLU A 40 10.13 -5.07 4.87
CA GLU A 40 9.43 -5.33 3.61
C GLU A 40 8.51 -6.56 3.74
N ALA A 41 8.95 -7.58 4.51
CA ALA A 41 8.13 -8.76 4.74
C ALA A 41 6.82 -8.40 5.46
N ARG A 42 6.90 -7.53 6.46
CA ARG A 42 5.69 -7.09 7.18
C ARG A 42 4.77 -6.27 6.28
N VAL A 43 5.34 -5.36 5.49
CA VAL A 43 4.56 -4.57 4.53
C VAL A 43 3.87 -5.48 3.52
N ALA A 44 4.60 -6.44 2.96
CA ALA A 44 4.04 -7.38 1.98
C ALA A 44 2.90 -8.21 2.60
N GLU A 45 3.05 -8.65 3.85
CA GLU A 45 2.01 -9.39 4.57
C GLU A 45 0.74 -8.56 4.71
N ILE A 46 0.88 -7.29 5.10
CA ILE A 46 -0.26 -6.39 5.25
C ILE A 46 -0.95 -6.15 3.90
N LEU A 47 -0.18 -5.90 2.85
CA LEU A 47 -0.73 -5.68 1.52
C LEU A 47 -1.45 -6.92 0.99
N ALA A 48 -0.91 -8.12 1.25
CA ALA A 48 -1.56 -9.36 0.84
C ALA A 48 -2.90 -9.54 1.56
N LYS A 49 -2.97 -9.17 2.84
CA LYS A 49 -4.20 -9.27 3.63
C LYS A 49 -5.34 -8.45 3.02
N TYR A 50 -5.03 -7.30 2.45
CA TYR A 50 -6.04 -6.38 1.90
C TYR A 50 -6.09 -6.36 0.38
N ASN A 51 -5.36 -7.25 -0.29
CA ASN A 51 -5.33 -7.29 -1.75
C ASN A 51 -6.74 -7.49 -2.32
N LEU A 52 -7.12 -6.66 -3.28
CA LEU A 52 -8.42 -6.61 -3.93
C LEU A 52 -9.59 -6.22 -3.01
N LYS A 53 -9.31 -5.91 -1.75
CA LYS A 53 -10.29 -5.37 -0.80
C LYS A 53 -10.13 -3.87 -0.66
N LEU A 54 -8.94 -3.41 -0.32
CA LEU A 54 -8.61 -2.00 -0.13
C LEU A 54 -7.45 -1.55 -1.01
N THR A 55 -6.62 -2.49 -1.45
CA THR A 55 -5.45 -2.22 -2.29
C THR A 55 -5.49 -3.07 -3.55
N ARG A 56 -4.73 -2.65 -4.55
CA ARG A 56 -4.53 -3.46 -5.76
C ARG A 56 -3.15 -3.20 -6.32
N LEU A 57 -2.66 -4.16 -7.10
CA LEU A 57 -1.39 -4.02 -7.81
C LEU A 57 -1.64 -3.34 -9.16
N SER A 58 -0.69 -2.52 -9.58
CA SER A 58 -0.71 -1.92 -10.90
C SER A 58 -0.38 -2.97 -11.96
N GLU A 59 -0.93 -2.81 -13.16
CA GLU A 59 -0.55 -3.63 -14.31
C GLU A 59 0.86 -3.29 -14.76
N ARG A 60 1.35 -2.08 -14.44
CA ARG A 60 2.70 -1.63 -14.77
C ARG A 60 3.59 -1.76 -13.55
N ARG A 61 4.88 -2.02 -13.81
CA ARG A 61 5.88 -2.05 -12.74
C ARG A 61 6.61 -0.73 -12.69
N SER A 62 7.31 -0.47 -11.57
CA SER A 62 8.16 0.69 -11.43
C SER A 62 9.35 0.62 -12.40
N VAL A 63 10.09 1.72 -12.52
CA VAL A 63 11.29 1.77 -13.36
C VAL A 63 12.28 0.68 -12.97
N SER A 64 12.38 0.35 -11.70
CA SER A 64 13.27 -0.72 -11.22
C SER A 64 12.68 -2.12 -11.35
N GLY A 65 11.47 -2.26 -11.90
CA GLY A 65 10.82 -3.56 -12.06
C GLY A 65 10.02 -4.03 -10.86
N SER A 66 9.92 -3.23 -9.81
CA SER A 66 9.16 -3.58 -8.61
C SER A 66 7.66 -3.40 -8.83
N ALA A 67 6.86 -4.24 -8.19
CA ALA A 67 5.41 -4.12 -8.23
C ALA A 67 4.96 -2.81 -7.56
N LEU A 68 3.94 -2.19 -8.15
CA LEU A 68 3.35 -0.96 -7.63
C LEU A 68 2.00 -1.27 -7.00
N VAL A 69 1.75 -0.71 -5.82
CA VAL A 69 0.51 -0.91 -5.06
C VAL A 69 -0.18 0.43 -4.87
N GLY A 70 -1.49 0.44 -4.99
CA GLY A 70 -2.29 1.64 -4.75
C GLY A 70 -3.55 1.33 -3.98
N LEU A 71 -4.16 2.36 -3.39
CA LEU A 71 -5.45 2.25 -2.73
C LEU A 71 -6.56 2.19 -3.78
N ILE A 72 -7.46 1.22 -3.66
CA ILE A 72 -8.59 1.10 -4.59
C ILE A 72 -9.43 2.38 -4.60
N GLU A 73 -9.62 3.01 -3.45
CA GLU A 73 -10.39 4.27 -3.38
C GLU A 73 -9.75 5.42 -4.16
N LYS A 74 -8.46 5.32 -4.50
CA LYS A 74 -7.76 6.34 -5.29
C LYS A 74 -7.59 5.94 -6.75
N VAL A 75 -7.34 4.66 -7.00
CA VAL A 75 -6.98 4.18 -8.36
C VAL A 75 -8.10 3.41 -9.04
N GLY A 76 -9.16 3.08 -8.32
CA GLY A 76 -10.26 2.28 -8.86
C GLY A 76 -9.98 0.79 -8.82
N ALA A 77 -11.00 0.02 -8.97
CA ALA A 77 -10.92 -1.43 -8.91
C ALA A 77 -10.42 -2.03 -10.22
#